data_9f6038f5e52917d0ad5521b842e2713c
#
_entry.id   9f6038f5e52917d0ad5521b842e2713c
#
_cell.length_a   1.000
_cell.length_b   1.000
_cell.length_c   1.000
_cell.angle_alpha   90.00
_cell.angle_beta   90.00
_cell.angle_gamma   90.00
#
_symmetry.space_group_name_H-M   'P 1'
#
loop_
_entity.id
_entity.type
_entity.pdbx_description
1 polymer ?
#
loop_
_entity_poly.entity_id
_entity_poly.type
_entity_poly.pdbx_seq_one_letter_code
_entity_poly.pdbx_strand_id
1 'polypeptide(L)'
;IKKKRSNIKKVLVIQGDEPFILPNDIKILIDSISSINKVVNLIYNANYLTALDENNVKVIINNNNQVIYMSRQIIPSNWKKNKKIYHIQSGLIGFTNKSFIEFNNLKKPEIENYESIDMNRLIYNDIKIKAVITKTKLLGIDTIADLKLANIMMKRDKL
;
A
#
# COMPACT_ATOMS: atom_id res chain seq x y z
N ILE A 1 25.99 -13.44 -1.81
CA ILE A 1 24.98 -12.34 -1.94
C ILE A 1 24.99 -11.37 -0.76
N LYS A 2 25.30 -11.82 0.49
CA LYS A 2 25.30 -10.97 1.70
C LYS A 2 26.31 -9.80 1.68
N LYS A 3 27.46 -9.93 1.02
CA LYS A 3 28.54 -8.94 1.05
C LYS A 3 28.33 -7.67 0.18
N LYS A 4 27.46 -7.70 -0.84
CA LYS A 4 27.20 -6.55 -1.75
C LYS A 4 26.10 -5.59 -1.30
N ARG A 5 25.41 -5.86 -0.17
CA ARG A 5 24.23 -5.09 0.28
C ARG A 5 24.49 -4.08 1.39
N SER A 6 25.75 -3.84 1.78
CA SER A 6 26.10 -2.96 2.90
C SER A 6 25.73 -1.48 2.72
N ASN A 7 25.51 -1.02 1.48
CA ASN A 7 25.23 0.37 1.14
C ASN A 7 23.76 0.68 0.79
N ILE A 8 22.86 -0.32 0.83
CA ILE A 8 21.44 -0.08 0.56
C ILE A 8 20.82 0.67 1.74
N LYS A 9 20.29 1.86 1.50
CA LYS A 9 19.63 2.69 2.52
C LYS A 9 18.13 2.53 2.53
N LYS A 10 17.51 2.37 1.36
CA LYS A 10 16.06 2.28 1.16
C LYS A 10 15.73 1.06 0.31
N VAL A 11 14.61 0.43 0.58
CA VAL A 11 14.05 -0.71 -0.16
C VAL A 11 12.62 -0.35 -0.56
N LEU A 12 12.29 -0.56 -1.82
CA LEU A 12 10.92 -0.40 -2.32
C LEU A 12 10.39 -1.80 -2.65
N VAL A 13 9.19 -2.06 -2.20
CA VAL A 13 8.37 -3.20 -2.62
C VAL A 13 7.34 -2.67 -3.58
N ILE A 14 7.31 -3.23 -4.78
CA ILE A 14 6.38 -2.88 -5.84
C ILE A 14 5.68 -4.18 -6.22
N GLN A 15 4.37 -4.22 -6.09
CA GLN A 15 3.57 -5.39 -6.46
C GLN A 15 3.51 -5.52 -7.98
N GLY A 16 3.70 -6.76 -8.48
CA GLY A 16 3.82 -7.02 -9.92
C GLY A 16 2.50 -6.92 -10.68
N ASP A 17 1.39 -6.83 -9.99
CA ASP A 17 0.02 -6.68 -10.50
C ASP A 17 -0.42 -5.22 -10.69
N GLU A 18 0.44 -4.24 -10.38
CA GLU A 18 0.19 -2.81 -10.58
C GLU A 18 1.01 -2.23 -11.75
N PRO A 19 0.63 -2.45 -13.02
CA PRO A 19 1.44 -2.05 -14.17
C PRO A 19 1.43 -0.55 -14.47
N PHE A 20 0.53 0.24 -13.84
CA PHE A 20 0.35 1.67 -14.11
C PHE A 20 1.00 2.58 -13.07
N ILE A 21 2.07 2.11 -12.44
CA ILE A 21 2.86 2.91 -11.51
C ILE A 21 3.57 4.02 -12.26
N LEU A 22 3.38 5.25 -11.81
CA LEU A 22 4.05 6.41 -12.40
C LEU A 22 5.41 6.67 -11.73
N PRO A 23 6.42 7.14 -12.48
CA PRO A 23 7.71 7.53 -11.91
C PRO A 23 7.59 8.52 -10.74
N ASN A 24 6.59 9.39 -10.78
CA ASN A 24 6.31 10.34 -9.70
C ASN A 24 5.89 9.66 -8.39
N ASP A 25 5.12 8.56 -8.46
CA ASP A 25 4.72 7.79 -7.26
C ASP A 25 5.93 7.14 -6.60
N ILE A 26 6.83 6.58 -7.41
CA ILE A 26 8.10 6.03 -6.93
C ILE A 26 8.94 7.13 -6.26
N LYS A 27 9.02 8.32 -6.86
CA LYS A 27 9.75 9.47 -6.30
C LYS A 27 9.13 9.91 -4.96
N ILE A 28 7.82 10.09 -4.90
CA ILE A 28 7.11 10.47 -3.67
C ILE A 28 7.39 9.45 -2.56
N LEU A 29 7.35 8.14 -2.89
CA LEU A 29 7.64 7.08 -1.94
C LEU A 29 9.08 7.18 -1.42
N ILE A 30 10.07 7.32 -2.30
CA ILE A 30 11.49 7.44 -1.93
C ILE A 30 11.71 8.65 -1.03
N ASP A 31 11.15 9.81 -1.38
CA ASP A 31 11.36 11.07 -0.65
C ASP A 31 10.70 11.01 0.74
N SER A 32 9.63 10.25 0.89
CA SER A 32 8.91 10.08 2.16
C SER A 32 9.62 9.17 3.16
N ILE A 33 10.53 8.28 2.72
CA ILE A 33 11.29 7.39 3.60
C ILE A 33 12.40 8.18 4.30
N SER A 34 12.40 8.17 5.63
CA SER A 34 13.36 8.88 6.47
C SER A 34 13.69 8.08 7.74
N SER A 35 14.54 8.64 8.60
CA SER A 35 14.81 8.08 9.93
C SER A 35 13.57 8.07 10.85
N ILE A 36 12.62 8.99 10.60
CA ILE A 36 11.34 9.08 11.33
C ILE A 36 10.31 8.15 10.69
N ASN A 37 10.12 8.26 9.37
CA ASN A 37 9.20 7.45 8.59
C ASN A 37 9.92 6.24 8.00
N LYS A 38 10.17 5.23 8.84
CA LYS A 38 10.97 4.04 8.47
C LYS A 38 10.24 3.11 7.51
N VAL A 39 8.90 3.09 7.58
CA VAL A 39 8.00 2.38 6.68
C VAL A 39 6.99 3.38 6.14
N VAL A 40 6.79 3.37 4.84
CA VAL A 40 5.87 4.26 4.13
C VAL A 40 5.03 3.41 3.18
N ASN A 41 3.72 3.60 3.18
CA ASN A 41 2.82 3.01 2.19
C ASN A 41 2.10 4.12 1.43
N LEU A 42 2.12 4.06 0.11
CA LEU A 42 1.26 4.93 -0.67
C LEU A 42 -0.19 4.45 -0.57
N ILE A 43 -1.09 5.40 -0.46
CA ILE A 43 -2.54 5.18 -0.45
C ILE A 43 -3.20 6.17 -1.41
N TYR A 44 -4.39 5.86 -1.89
CA TYR A 44 -5.17 6.78 -2.71
C TYR A 44 -6.60 6.91 -2.21
N ASN A 45 -7.26 7.98 -2.62
CA ASN A 45 -8.65 8.25 -2.25
C ASN A 45 -9.59 7.56 -3.24
N ALA A 46 -10.58 6.87 -2.73
CA ALA A 46 -11.59 6.17 -3.51
C ALA A 46 -13.01 6.44 -3.00
N ASN A 47 -13.99 6.21 -3.86
CA ASN A 47 -15.40 6.27 -3.50
C ASN A 47 -15.87 4.96 -2.83
N TYR A 48 -17.13 4.95 -2.40
CA TYR A 48 -17.74 3.81 -1.73
C TYR A 48 -17.76 2.54 -2.61
N LEU A 49 -18.09 2.66 -3.91
CA LEU A 49 -18.14 1.50 -4.81
C LEU A 49 -16.78 0.83 -4.96
N THR A 50 -15.71 1.61 -5.11
CA THR A 50 -14.34 1.07 -5.12
C THR A 50 -13.99 0.39 -3.78
N ALA A 51 -14.45 0.95 -2.66
CA ALA A 51 -14.16 0.40 -1.34
C ALA A 51 -14.98 -0.86 -1.00
N LEU A 52 -16.09 -1.13 -1.69
CA LEU A 52 -16.85 -2.37 -1.54
C LEU A 52 -16.11 -3.61 -2.07
N ASP A 53 -15.23 -3.41 -3.05
CA ASP A 53 -14.43 -4.49 -3.60
C ASP A 53 -13.39 -4.94 -2.55
N GLU A 54 -13.43 -6.22 -2.17
CA GLU A 54 -12.53 -6.82 -1.18
C GLU A 54 -11.09 -6.94 -1.68
N ASN A 55 -10.85 -6.89 -3.00
CA ASN A 55 -9.51 -6.83 -3.56
C ASN A 55 -8.82 -5.50 -3.20
N ASN A 56 -9.59 -4.43 -3.08
CA ASN A 56 -9.09 -3.14 -2.62
C ASN A 56 -8.94 -3.10 -1.10
N VAL A 57 -7.73 -3.12 -0.59
CA VAL A 57 -7.45 -3.04 0.84
C VAL A 57 -7.74 -1.64 1.38
N LYS A 58 -8.68 -1.53 2.33
CA LYS A 58 -9.03 -0.26 3.00
C LYS A 58 -8.05 0.05 4.11
N VAL A 59 -7.69 1.32 4.24
CA VAL A 59 -6.71 1.82 5.20
C VAL A 59 -7.33 2.87 6.12
N ILE A 60 -7.22 2.66 7.43
CA ILE A 60 -7.55 3.68 8.42
C ILE A 60 -6.27 4.39 8.84
N ILE A 61 -6.29 5.71 8.81
CA ILE A 61 -5.18 6.55 9.25
C ILE A 61 -5.62 7.50 10.37
N ASN A 62 -4.66 7.87 11.22
CA ASN A 62 -4.85 8.92 12.22
C ASN A 62 -4.53 10.32 11.66
N ASN A 63 -4.69 11.35 12.48
CA ASN A 63 -4.42 12.75 12.11
C ASN A 63 -2.96 13.02 11.70
N ASN A 64 -2.04 12.13 12.07
CA ASN A 64 -0.64 12.22 11.69
C ASN A 64 -0.32 11.41 10.40
N ASN A 65 -1.36 10.96 9.69
CA ASN A 65 -1.23 10.04 8.56
C ASN A 65 -0.45 8.76 8.91
N GLN A 66 -0.59 8.24 10.11
CA GLN A 66 -0.10 6.92 10.47
C GLN A 66 -1.21 5.89 10.29
N VAL A 67 -0.89 4.76 9.71
CA VAL A 67 -1.83 3.65 9.54
C VAL A 67 -2.20 3.08 10.90
N ILE A 68 -3.50 2.97 11.15
CA ILE A 68 -4.06 2.36 12.35
C ILE A 68 -4.43 0.91 12.09
N TYR A 69 -5.05 0.64 10.92
CA TYR A 69 -5.51 -0.69 10.54
C TYR A 69 -5.74 -0.79 9.03
N MET A 70 -5.60 -1.99 8.51
CA MET A 70 -5.88 -2.32 7.12
C MET A 70 -6.83 -3.53 7.06
N SER A 71 -7.84 -3.49 6.18
CA SER A 71 -8.80 -4.58 6.02
C SER A 71 -9.32 -4.70 4.59
N ARG A 72 -9.65 -5.92 4.20
CA ARG A 72 -10.41 -6.18 2.98
C ARG A 72 -11.90 -5.84 3.14
N GLN A 73 -12.41 -5.85 4.36
CA GLN A 73 -13.77 -5.41 4.67
C GLN A 73 -13.88 -3.89 4.57
N ILE A 74 -15.11 -3.39 4.41
CA ILE A 74 -15.40 -1.96 4.34
C ILE A 74 -15.15 -1.29 5.68
N ILE A 75 -14.07 -0.54 5.80
CA ILE A 75 -13.71 0.27 6.97
C ILE A 75 -13.37 1.70 6.55
N PRO A 76 -13.77 2.74 7.33
CA PRO A 76 -14.76 2.66 8.40
C PRO A 76 -16.16 2.30 7.84
N SER A 77 -17.01 1.76 8.70
CA SER A 77 -18.41 1.48 8.35
C SER A 77 -19.10 2.75 7.82
N ASN A 78 -19.95 2.59 6.83
CA ASN A 78 -20.78 3.66 6.28
C ASN A 78 -22.21 3.64 6.89
N TRP A 79 -22.32 3.33 8.16
CA TRP A 79 -23.59 3.21 8.87
C TRP A 79 -24.52 4.42 8.65
N LYS A 80 -23.99 5.64 8.74
CA LYS A 80 -24.76 6.88 8.51
C LYS A 80 -24.90 7.25 7.03
N LYS A 81 -24.43 6.42 6.09
CA LYS A 81 -24.48 6.62 4.63
C LYS A 81 -23.91 7.98 4.13
N ASN A 82 -23.03 8.60 4.91
CA ASN A 82 -22.43 9.90 4.60
C ASN A 82 -20.93 9.86 4.31
N LYS A 83 -20.29 8.68 4.43
CA LYS A 83 -18.87 8.51 4.13
C LYS A 83 -18.65 8.60 2.62
N LYS A 84 -17.90 9.60 2.18
CA LYS A 84 -17.65 9.88 0.75
C LYS A 84 -16.31 9.37 0.26
N ILE A 85 -15.30 9.35 1.13
CA ILE A 85 -13.92 9.05 0.77
C ILE A 85 -13.39 7.92 1.65
N TYR A 86 -12.81 6.92 1.01
CA TYR A 86 -12.07 5.82 1.60
C TYR A 86 -10.62 5.91 1.17
N HIS A 87 -9.71 5.47 2.02
CA HIS A 87 -8.31 5.30 1.66
C HIS A 87 -8.08 3.86 1.26
N ILE A 88 -7.47 3.66 0.11
CA ILE A 88 -7.13 2.35 -0.43
C ILE A 88 -5.60 2.23 -0.45
N GLN A 89 -5.09 1.07 -0.04
CA GLN A 89 -3.69 0.73 -0.15
C GLN A 89 -3.28 0.66 -1.61
N SER A 90 -2.13 1.21 -1.94
CA SER A 90 -1.41 0.88 -3.16
C SER A 90 -0.35 -0.17 -2.88
N GLY A 91 -0.01 -1.00 -3.85
CA GLY A 91 1.08 -1.99 -3.76
C GLY A 91 2.49 -1.39 -3.74
N LEU A 92 2.62 -0.07 -3.52
CA LEU A 92 3.90 0.61 -3.37
C LEU A 92 4.22 0.86 -1.90
N ILE A 93 5.21 0.14 -1.40
CA ILE A 93 5.64 0.21 -0.01
C ILE A 93 7.14 0.51 0.04
N GLY A 94 7.51 1.47 0.87
CA GLY A 94 8.90 1.87 1.07
C GLY A 94 9.39 1.59 2.48
N PHE A 95 10.62 1.16 2.59
CA PHE A 95 11.29 0.82 3.85
C PHE A 95 12.65 1.48 3.92
N THR A 96 13.11 1.81 5.14
CA THR A 96 14.55 1.82 5.38
C THR A 96 15.08 0.40 5.30
N ASN A 97 16.35 0.21 4.94
CA ASN A 97 16.92 -1.15 4.88
C ASN A 97 16.79 -1.90 6.22
N LYS A 98 16.97 -1.20 7.33
CA LYS A 98 16.82 -1.77 8.68
C LYS A 98 15.39 -2.26 8.92
N SER A 99 14.39 -1.44 8.64
CA SER A 99 12.98 -1.82 8.86
C SER A 99 12.51 -2.92 7.92
N PHE A 100 13.08 -3.02 6.71
CA PHE A 100 12.80 -4.13 5.80
C PHE A 100 13.32 -5.46 6.33
N ILE A 101 14.55 -5.47 6.88
CA ILE A 101 15.12 -6.66 7.52
C ILE A 101 14.31 -7.05 8.76
N GLU A 102 13.90 -6.06 9.57
CA GLU A 102 13.05 -6.26 10.74
C GLU A 102 11.72 -6.90 10.34
N PHE A 103 11.03 -6.35 9.35
CA PHE A 103 9.76 -6.90 8.81
C PHE A 103 9.89 -8.37 8.40
N ASN A 104 10.96 -8.73 7.71
CA ASN A 104 11.16 -10.12 7.26
C ASN A 104 11.44 -11.11 8.41
N ASN A 105 11.87 -10.62 9.59
CA ASN A 105 12.14 -11.43 10.76
C ASN A 105 10.94 -11.54 11.72
N LEU A 106 9.89 -10.75 11.52
CA LEU A 106 8.68 -10.83 12.33
C LEU A 106 7.90 -12.11 12.03
N LYS A 107 7.34 -12.71 13.08
CA LYS A 107 6.37 -13.80 12.92
C LYS A 107 5.09 -13.28 12.33
N LYS A 108 4.47 -14.06 11.46
CA LYS A 108 3.15 -13.76 10.89
C LYS A 108 2.10 -13.90 11.98
N PRO A 109 1.36 -12.83 12.32
CA PRO A 109 0.24 -12.92 13.25
C PRO A 109 -1.01 -13.48 12.54
N GLU A 110 -1.96 -13.98 13.29
CA GLU A 110 -3.22 -14.52 12.73
C GLU A 110 -3.98 -13.50 11.90
N ILE A 111 -3.99 -12.24 12.31
CA ILE A 111 -4.65 -11.15 11.58
C ILE A 111 -4.10 -10.97 10.15
N GLU A 112 -2.80 -11.21 9.92
CA GLU A 112 -2.22 -11.20 8.58
C GLU A 112 -2.80 -12.34 7.72
N ASN A 113 -3.01 -13.52 8.32
CA ASN A 113 -3.57 -14.66 7.60
C ASN A 113 -5.06 -14.45 7.26
N TYR A 114 -5.83 -13.92 8.22
CA TYR A 114 -7.27 -13.68 8.01
C TYR A 114 -7.54 -12.61 6.96
N GLU A 115 -6.82 -11.50 7.02
CA GLU A 115 -6.99 -10.38 6.08
C GLU A 115 -6.19 -10.59 4.78
N SER A 116 -5.19 -11.48 4.78
CA SER A 116 -4.21 -11.64 3.69
C SER A 116 -3.52 -10.31 3.35
N ILE A 117 -3.11 -9.56 4.40
CA ILE A 117 -2.46 -8.25 4.30
C ILE A 117 -1.20 -8.29 5.15
N ASP A 118 -0.04 -8.34 4.49
CA ASP A 118 1.27 -8.45 5.16
C ASP A 118 1.64 -7.24 6.01
N MET A 119 1.16 -6.04 5.67
CA MET A 119 1.38 -4.82 6.43
C MET A 119 0.73 -4.86 7.83
N ASN A 120 -0.30 -5.67 8.04
CA ASN A 120 -0.89 -5.88 9.37
C ASN A 120 0.11 -6.50 10.35
N ARG A 121 1.16 -7.20 9.87
CA ARG A 121 2.26 -7.70 10.71
C ARG A 121 3.02 -6.58 11.40
N LEU A 122 3.25 -5.46 10.70
CA LEU A 122 3.89 -4.28 11.28
C LEU A 122 3.00 -3.63 12.33
N ILE A 123 1.71 -3.45 12.00
CA ILE A 123 0.74 -2.83 12.90
C ILE A 123 0.60 -3.66 14.19
N TYR A 124 0.50 -4.98 14.05
CA TYR A 124 0.40 -5.91 15.18
C TYR A 124 1.61 -5.83 16.12
N ASN A 125 2.78 -5.49 15.60
CA ASN A 125 4.03 -5.34 16.37
C ASN A 125 4.36 -3.87 16.71
N ASP A 126 3.36 -2.97 16.71
CA ASP A 126 3.49 -1.54 17.03
C ASP A 126 4.50 -0.77 16.15
N ILE A 127 4.82 -1.31 14.98
CA ILE A 127 5.70 -0.64 14.02
C ILE A 127 4.87 0.32 13.16
N LYS A 128 5.21 1.60 13.28
CA LYS A 128 4.47 2.67 12.60
C LYS A 128 4.66 2.64 11.10
N ILE A 129 3.56 2.70 10.36
CA ILE A 129 3.52 2.87 8.91
C ILE A 129 3.02 4.28 8.61
N LYS A 130 3.81 5.06 7.89
CA LYS A 130 3.39 6.37 7.38
C LYS A 130 2.60 6.19 6.11
N ALA A 131 1.35 6.63 6.09
CA ALA A 131 0.57 6.72 4.86
C ALA A 131 0.91 8.01 4.12
N VAL A 132 1.07 7.92 2.80
CA VAL A 132 1.25 9.06 1.91
C VAL A 132 0.20 8.97 0.81
N ILE A 133 -0.61 10.02 0.69
CA ILE A 133 -1.71 10.05 -0.26
C ILE A 133 -1.17 10.44 -1.64
N THR A 134 -1.32 9.55 -2.61
CA THR A 134 -1.09 9.87 -4.03
C THR A 134 -2.38 10.28 -4.74
N LYS A 135 -2.25 11.03 -5.81
CA LYS A 135 -3.36 11.36 -6.72
C LYS A 135 -3.59 10.27 -7.78
N THR A 136 -2.61 9.40 -7.97
CA THR A 136 -2.67 8.31 -8.94
C THR A 136 -3.58 7.21 -8.39
N LYS A 137 -4.64 6.90 -9.13
CA LYS A 137 -5.44 5.71 -8.89
C LYS A 137 -4.74 4.55 -9.61
N LEU A 138 -4.14 3.67 -8.86
CA LEU A 138 -3.52 2.48 -9.41
C LEU A 138 -4.59 1.44 -9.76
N LEU A 139 -4.35 0.70 -10.82
CA LEU A 139 -5.19 -0.41 -11.25
C LEU A 139 -4.44 -1.70 -10.98
N GLY A 140 -4.83 -2.41 -9.92
CA GLY A 140 -4.41 -3.79 -9.68
C GLY A 140 -5.06 -4.72 -10.71
N ILE A 141 -4.34 -5.75 -11.14
CA ILE A 141 -4.86 -6.78 -12.04
C ILE A 141 -5.14 -8.04 -11.22
N ASP A 142 -6.33 -8.10 -10.63
CA ASP A 142 -6.80 -9.24 -9.83
C ASP A 142 -7.70 -10.19 -10.63
N THR A 143 -8.36 -9.67 -11.68
CA THR A 143 -9.35 -10.43 -12.47
C THR A 143 -9.07 -10.36 -13.97
N ILE A 144 -9.71 -11.27 -14.73
CA ILE A 144 -9.66 -11.22 -16.21
C ILE A 144 -10.25 -9.90 -16.75
N ALA A 145 -11.22 -9.32 -16.04
CA ALA A 145 -11.80 -8.03 -16.42
C ALA A 145 -10.77 -6.90 -16.27
N ASP A 146 -9.99 -6.90 -15.18
CA ASP A 146 -8.92 -5.93 -14.96
C ASP A 146 -7.84 -6.06 -16.02
N LEU A 147 -7.45 -7.30 -16.36
CA LEU A 147 -6.47 -7.56 -17.43
C LEU A 147 -6.94 -7.00 -18.78
N LYS A 148 -8.23 -7.17 -19.13
CA LYS A 148 -8.79 -6.61 -20.36
C LYS A 148 -8.74 -5.07 -20.34
N LEU A 149 -9.11 -4.47 -19.21
CA LEU A 149 -9.05 -3.02 -19.03
C LEU A 149 -7.60 -2.51 -19.12
N ALA A 150 -6.68 -3.18 -18.43
CA ALA A 150 -5.26 -2.87 -18.46
C ALA A 150 -4.70 -2.90 -19.89
N ASN A 151 -5.02 -3.93 -20.67
CA ASN A 151 -4.61 -4.03 -22.08
C ASN A 151 -5.14 -2.88 -22.94
N ILE A 152 -6.36 -2.38 -22.68
CA ILE A 152 -6.91 -1.21 -23.39
C ILE A 152 -6.14 0.04 -22.98
N MET A 153 -5.85 0.21 -21.71
CA MET A 153 -5.13 1.37 -21.19
C MET A 153 -3.68 1.40 -21.71
N MET A 154 -2.97 0.26 -21.68
CA MET A 154 -1.58 0.14 -22.17
C MET A 154 -1.43 0.50 -23.65
N LYS A 155 -2.45 0.22 -24.50
CA LYS A 155 -2.42 0.65 -25.91
C LYS A 155 -2.44 2.17 -26.09
N ARG A 156 -2.86 2.92 -25.07
CA ARG A 156 -2.94 4.39 -25.06
C ARG A 156 -1.80 5.02 -24.27
N ASP A 157 -1.01 4.19 -23.58
CA ASP A 157 0.15 4.64 -22.84
C ASP A 157 1.23 5.11 -23.81
N LYS A 158 1.77 6.30 -23.55
CA LYS A 158 2.81 6.95 -24.37
C LYS A 158 4.18 6.98 -23.68
N LEU A 159 4.35 6.17 -22.59
CA LEU A 159 5.65 6.05 -21.92
C LEU A 159 6.63 5.25 -22.78
#